data_155ead75dee7a08365e74439110f41bf
#
_entry.id   155ead75dee7a08365e74439110f41bf
#
_cell.length_a   1.000
_cell.length_b   1.000
_cell.length_c   1.000
_cell.angle_alpha   90.00
_cell.angle_beta   90.00
_cell.angle_gamma   90.00
#
_symmetry.space_group_name_H-M   'P 1'
#
loop_
_entity.id
_entity.type
_entity.pdbx_description
1 polymer ?
#
loop_
_entity_poly.entity_id
_entity_poly.type
_entity_poly.pdbx_seq_one_letter_code
_entity_poly.pdbx_strand_id
1 'polypeptide(L)'
;MKDCKPILWNRNFVQCCISYFLMNFSFYMLMPTMPVYLVEVLGISTANVGIALSSYTIGLLCVRPFSGFLVDCFSRKPLYLFAFFVFAFMFGGYLIATTMLTIMAVRFVQGGFMGLTSVAGNTIAIDVIPSSRRGEGMGFYGLTINLAMSLAPLAAVAIYGKGGFNLVVFIGWMAAFIGVGSVCLIRYPKREKVPRPHFSLDRFILVKALPAALAYILVAIPYGMITSFVVLYGKEIEVANPGYFFIYMAVGVGTSRLVSVRLVDHGKIHWVSVCSAVCLLVTFTVFATVHQSWVFFVCALMIGIGYGVGVPAFQCLFVNVAPHNMRGTATSTYLTSFDLGVGIGMLSAGFIASCAGLAVAYGVGAGCCLASLGVYLRWVRPSYEKHKLLV
;
A
#
# COMPACT_ATOMS: atom_id res chain seq x y z
N MET A 1 1.60 38.72 -21.86
CA MET A 1 0.52 37.71 -21.73
C MET A 1 0.72 37.02 -20.41
N LYS A 2 -0.23 37.12 -19.47
CA LYS A 2 -0.16 36.34 -18.21
C LYS A 2 -0.32 34.89 -18.58
N ASP A 3 0.74 34.08 -18.38
CA ASP A 3 0.69 32.63 -18.53
C ASP A 3 -0.35 32.07 -17.56
N CYS A 4 -1.56 31.83 -18.03
CA CYS A 4 -2.59 31.16 -17.25
C CYS A 4 -2.13 29.73 -17.03
N LYS A 5 -1.64 29.41 -15.81
CA LYS A 5 -1.27 28.04 -15.45
C LYS A 5 -2.48 27.13 -15.70
N PRO A 6 -2.31 26.02 -16.46
CA PRO A 6 -3.42 25.14 -16.78
C PRO A 6 -4.08 24.58 -15.51
N ILE A 7 -5.41 24.47 -15.52
CA ILE A 7 -6.20 24.04 -14.36
C ILE A 7 -5.91 22.57 -14.06
N LEU A 8 -5.36 22.30 -12.87
CA LEU A 8 -5.08 20.93 -12.39
C LEU A 8 -6.38 20.20 -12.03
N TRP A 9 -7.25 20.86 -11.24
CA TRP A 9 -8.50 20.30 -10.73
C TRP A 9 -9.61 20.31 -11.80
N ASN A 10 -9.32 19.65 -12.94
CA ASN A 10 -10.33 19.43 -13.95
C ASN A 10 -11.18 18.19 -13.58
N ARG A 11 -12.37 18.07 -14.20
CA ARG A 11 -13.32 16.98 -13.92
C ARG A 11 -12.69 15.59 -14.04
N ASN A 12 -11.82 15.37 -15.03
CA ASN A 12 -11.20 14.07 -15.25
C ASN A 12 -10.21 13.71 -14.14
N PHE A 13 -9.39 14.68 -13.69
CA PHE A 13 -8.44 14.46 -12.59
C PHE A 13 -9.16 14.18 -11.27
N VAL A 14 -10.24 14.91 -10.97
CA VAL A 14 -11.08 14.66 -9.79
C VAL A 14 -11.65 13.24 -9.82
N GLN A 15 -12.16 12.77 -10.99
CA GLN A 15 -12.67 11.40 -11.11
C GLN A 15 -11.56 10.35 -10.96
N CYS A 16 -10.34 10.63 -11.44
CA CYS A 16 -9.18 9.74 -11.17
C CYS A 16 -8.87 9.65 -9.68
N CYS A 17 -8.88 10.77 -8.95
CA CYS A 17 -8.65 10.79 -7.51
C CYS A 17 -9.76 10.03 -6.75
N ILE A 18 -11.03 10.24 -7.10
CA ILE A 18 -12.18 9.55 -6.48
C ILE A 18 -12.10 8.05 -6.73
N SER A 19 -11.88 7.62 -7.98
CA SER A 19 -11.79 6.20 -8.31
C SER A 19 -10.65 5.50 -7.58
N TYR A 20 -9.49 6.15 -7.49
CA TYR A 20 -8.32 5.60 -6.80
C TYR A 20 -8.51 5.55 -5.29
N PHE A 21 -9.13 6.59 -4.70
CA PHE A 21 -9.52 6.59 -3.30
C PHE A 21 -10.47 5.45 -2.99
N LEU A 22 -11.58 5.31 -3.72
CA LEU A 22 -12.61 4.30 -3.46
C LEU A 22 -12.11 2.87 -3.67
N MET A 23 -11.25 2.64 -4.66
CA MET A 23 -10.58 1.36 -4.87
C MET A 23 -9.74 0.96 -3.65
N ASN A 24 -8.89 1.87 -3.18
CA ASN A 24 -8.05 1.60 -2.03
C ASN A 24 -8.87 1.55 -0.72
N PHE A 25 -9.87 2.40 -0.58
CA PHE A 25 -10.76 2.41 0.58
C PHE A 25 -11.45 1.05 0.74
N SER A 26 -12.05 0.51 -0.32
CA SER A 26 -12.67 -0.80 -0.29
C SER A 26 -11.70 -1.91 0.09
N PHE A 27 -10.48 -1.88 -0.44
CA PHE A 27 -9.42 -2.84 -0.10
C PHE A 27 -9.00 -2.76 1.37
N TYR A 28 -8.68 -1.56 1.86
CA TYR A 28 -8.20 -1.36 3.23
C TYR A 28 -9.27 -1.61 4.30
N MET A 29 -10.57 -1.61 3.95
CA MET A 29 -11.62 -2.06 4.86
C MET A 29 -11.51 -3.54 5.23
N LEU A 30 -11.05 -4.39 4.31
CA LEU A 30 -10.91 -5.83 4.57
C LEU A 30 -9.70 -6.17 5.43
N MET A 31 -8.65 -5.34 5.43
CA MET A 31 -7.37 -5.64 6.07
C MET A 31 -7.51 -5.96 7.58
N PRO A 32 -8.11 -5.11 8.42
CA PRO A 32 -8.23 -5.38 9.85
C PRO A 32 -9.37 -6.34 10.22
N THR A 33 -10.39 -6.46 9.38
CA THR A 33 -11.62 -7.19 9.73
C THR A 33 -11.61 -8.63 9.24
N MET A 34 -10.94 -8.92 8.13
CA MET A 34 -10.86 -10.27 7.60
C MET A 34 -10.11 -11.24 8.54
N PRO A 35 -8.95 -10.91 9.12
CA PRO A 35 -8.30 -11.79 10.09
C PRO A 35 -9.18 -12.12 11.27
N VAL A 36 -9.89 -11.11 11.80
CA VAL A 36 -10.85 -11.28 12.92
C VAL A 36 -11.96 -12.25 12.52
N TYR A 37 -12.56 -12.06 11.35
CA TYR A 37 -13.60 -12.95 10.83
C TYR A 37 -13.10 -14.39 10.64
N LEU A 38 -11.91 -14.56 10.07
CA LEU A 38 -11.33 -15.89 9.83
C LEU A 38 -11.05 -16.65 11.13
N VAL A 39 -10.56 -15.97 12.15
CA VAL A 39 -10.24 -16.57 13.45
C VAL A 39 -11.51 -16.80 14.28
N GLU A 40 -12.33 -15.76 14.48
CA GLU A 40 -13.43 -15.77 15.45
C GLU A 40 -14.70 -16.45 14.92
N VAL A 41 -14.97 -16.34 13.61
CA VAL A 41 -16.21 -16.88 13.02
C VAL A 41 -15.96 -18.22 12.32
N LEU A 42 -14.87 -18.32 11.54
CA LEU A 42 -14.56 -19.56 10.81
C LEU A 42 -13.64 -20.52 11.58
N GLY A 43 -13.09 -20.12 12.73
CA GLY A 43 -12.22 -20.96 13.56
C GLY A 43 -10.87 -21.32 12.89
N ILE A 44 -10.44 -20.53 11.91
CA ILE A 44 -9.21 -20.78 11.17
C ILE A 44 -8.00 -20.38 12.02
N SER A 45 -6.98 -21.24 12.09
CA SER A 45 -5.73 -20.94 12.82
C SER A 45 -5.04 -19.69 12.25
N THR A 46 -4.35 -18.94 13.10
CA THR A 46 -3.64 -17.71 12.71
C THR A 46 -2.61 -17.93 11.60
N ALA A 47 -1.95 -19.09 11.57
CA ALA A 47 -1.04 -19.47 10.47
C ALA A 47 -1.78 -19.51 9.13
N ASN A 48 -2.91 -20.19 9.08
CA ASN A 48 -3.75 -20.30 7.88
C ASN A 48 -4.36 -18.96 7.47
N VAL A 49 -4.68 -18.09 8.43
CA VAL A 49 -5.09 -16.70 8.14
C VAL A 49 -3.98 -15.95 7.40
N GLY A 50 -2.72 -16.05 7.86
CA GLY A 50 -1.59 -15.45 7.16
C GLY A 50 -1.46 -15.93 5.70
N ILE A 51 -1.65 -17.23 5.45
CA ILE A 51 -1.65 -17.81 4.10
C ILE A 51 -2.81 -17.24 3.27
N ALA A 52 -4.02 -17.20 3.84
CA ALA A 52 -5.20 -16.67 3.15
C ALA A 52 -5.03 -15.18 2.78
N LEU A 53 -4.45 -14.37 3.67
CA LEU A 53 -4.21 -12.97 3.40
C LEU A 53 -3.12 -12.75 2.35
N SER A 54 -2.02 -13.48 2.42
CA SER A 54 -0.90 -13.35 1.46
C SER A 54 -1.25 -13.83 0.05
N SER A 55 -2.29 -14.67 -0.13
CA SER A 55 -2.75 -15.08 -1.46
C SER A 55 -3.11 -13.90 -2.37
N TYR A 56 -3.64 -12.80 -1.79
CA TYR A 56 -3.86 -11.54 -2.49
C TYR A 56 -2.55 -10.95 -3.05
N THR A 57 -1.52 -10.89 -2.22
CA THR A 57 -0.21 -10.36 -2.64
C THR A 57 0.41 -11.22 -3.72
N ILE A 58 0.27 -12.56 -3.62
CA ILE A 58 0.75 -13.48 -4.67
C ILE A 58 0.04 -13.18 -5.99
N GLY A 59 -1.29 -13.07 -5.99
CA GLY A 59 -2.06 -12.71 -7.18
C GLY A 59 -1.63 -11.38 -7.78
N LEU A 60 -1.42 -10.37 -6.94
CA LEU A 60 -0.96 -9.05 -7.34
C LEU A 60 0.43 -9.10 -7.99
N LEU A 61 1.38 -9.81 -7.36
CA LEU A 61 2.75 -9.94 -7.86
C LEU A 61 2.83 -10.76 -9.16
N CYS A 62 1.96 -11.76 -9.34
CA CYS A 62 1.87 -12.52 -10.59
C CYS A 62 1.43 -11.65 -11.79
N VAL A 63 0.53 -10.71 -11.58
CA VAL A 63 -0.05 -9.89 -12.67
C VAL A 63 0.71 -8.59 -12.89
N ARG A 64 1.32 -8.01 -11.85
CA ARG A 64 1.98 -6.69 -11.88
C ARG A 64 3.05 -6.56 -12.97
N PRO A 65 3.95 -7.52 -13.21
CA PRO A 65 4.94 -7.41 -14.28
C PRO A 65 4.31 -7.24 -15.67
N PHE A 66 3.17 -7.89 -15.89
CA PHE A 66 2.45 -7.82 -17.17
C PHE A 66 1.55 -6.59 -17.29
N SER A 67 1.21 -5.95 -16.18
CA SER A 67 0.25 -4.83 -16.15
C SER A 67 0.70 -3.65 -17.00
N GLY A 68 1.99 -3.30 -16.97
CA GLY A 68 2.55 -2.23 -17.81
C GLY A 68 2.41 -2.53 -19.29
N PHE A 69 2.77 -3.75 -19.71
CA PHE A 69 2.62 -4.21 -21.10
C PHE A 69 1.14 -4.19 -21.55
N LEU A 70 0.23 -4.68 -20.72
CA LEU A 70 -1.21 -4.66 -21.03
C LEU A 70 -1.74 -3.23 -21.20
N VAL A 71 -1.33 -2.30 -20.34
CA VAL A 71 -1.73 -0.87 -20.40
C VAL A 71 -1.18 -0.17 -21.65
N ASP A 72 -0.02 -0.62 -22.15
CA ASP A 72 0.56 -0.07 -23.38
C ASP A 72 -0.02 -0.71 -24.65
N CYS A 73 -0.43 -2.00 -24.61
CA CYS A 73 -1.00 -2.72 -25.75
C CYS A 73 -2.49 -2.46 -25.96
N PHE A 74 -3.25 -2.27 -24.88
CA PHE A 74 -4.70 -2.12 -24.94
C PHE A 74 -5.14 -0.66 -24.70
N SER A 75 -6.38 -0.34 -25.07
CA SER A 75 -6.99 0.94 -24.75
C SER A 75 -7.12 1.09 -23.21
N ARG A 76 -6.46 2.11 -22.65
CA ARG A 76 -6.28 2.29 -21.22
C ARG A 76 -7.59 2.35 -20.42
N LYS A 77 -8.57 3.13 -20.88
CA LYS A 77 -9.85 3.30 -20.17
C LYS A 77 -10.67 2.00 -20.14
N PRO A 78 -10.92 1.26 -21.25
CA PRO A 78 -11.60 -0.02 -21.19
C PRO A 78 -10.88 -1.07 -20.33
N LEU A 79 -9.55 -1.12 -20.40
CA LEU A 79 -8.75 -2.01 -19.58
C LEU A 79 -8.88 -1.69 -18.09
N TYR A 80 -8.82 -0.41 -17.73
CA TYR A 80 -9.01 0.05 -16.34
C TYR A 80 -10.40 -0.28 -15.83
N LEU A 81 -11.45 -0.01 -16.63
CA LEU A 81 -12.83 -0.35 -16.30
C LEU A 81 -13.01 -1.85 -16.08
N PHE A 82 -12.51 -2.68 -16.99
CA PHE A 82 -12.60 -4.13 -16.87
C PHE A 82 -11.88 -4.63 -15.60
N ALA A 83 -10.64 -4.21 -15.40
CA ALA A 83 -9.86 -4.64 -14.25
C ALA A 83 -10.49 -4.20 -12.92
N PHE A 84 -10.97 -2.96 -12.84
CA PHE A 84 -11.61 -2.45 -11.64
C PHE A 84 -12.98 -3.09 -11.41
N PHE A 85 -13.74 -3.37 -12.47
CA PHE A 85 -15.01 -4.09 -12.36
C PHE A 85 -14.80 -5.50 -11.79
N VAL A 86 -13.81 -6.27 -12.29
CA VAL A 86 -13.52 -7.61 -11.74
C VAL A 86 -13.04 -7.51 -10.30
N PHE A 87 -12.16 -6.56 -9.97
CA PHE A 87 -11.75 -6.29 -8.59
C PHE A 87 -12.95 -6.03 -7.67
N ALA A 88 -13.89 -5.17 -8.10
CA ALA A 88 -15.11 -4.86 -7.35
C ALA A 88 -16.02 -6.09 -7.25
N PHE A 89 -16.20 -6.83 -8.33
CA PHE A 89 -17.03 -8.04 -8.36
C PHE A 89 -16.56 -9.11 -7.37
N MET A 90 -15.26 -9.23 -7.16
CA MET A 90 -14.70 -10.19 -6.19
C MET A 90 -15.12 -9.93 -4.74
N PHE A 91 -15.59 -8.73 -4.39
CA PHE A 91 -16.18 -8.49 -3.05
C PHE A 91 -17.42 -9.35 -2.81
N GLY A 92 -18.25 -9.55 -3.83
CA GLY A 92 -19.40 -10.48 -3.74
C GLY A 92 -18.97 -11.92 -3.44
N GLY A 93 -17.77 -12.31 -3.87
CA GLY A 93 -17.17 -13.61 -3.57
C GLY A 93 -16.98 -13.85 -2.07
N TYR A 94 -16.67 -12.82 -1.27
CA TYR A 94 -16.52 -12.97 0.18
C TYR A 94 -17.83 -13.25 0.92
N LEU A 95 -18.99 -12.85 0.36
CA LEU A 95 -20.30 -13.12 0.95
C LEU A 95 -20.71 -14.58 0.83
N ILE A 96 -20.17 -15.28 -0.16
CA ILE A 96 -20.48 -16.70 -0.45
C ILE A 96 -19.33 -17.64 -0.08
N ALA A 97 -18.14 -17.11 0.20
CA ALA A 97 -16.97 -17.90 0.54
C ALA A 97 -17.02 -18.37 1.99
N THR A 98 -17.28 -19.65 2.20
CA THR A 98 -17.38 -20.30 3.52
C THR A 98 -16.15 -21.13 3.88
N THR A 99 -15.26 -21.38 2.93
CA THR A 99 -14.04 -22.18 3.15
C THR A 99 -12.79 -21.36 2.92
N MET A 100 -11.69 -21.77 3.58
CA MET A 100 -10.39 -21.12 3.39
C MET A 100 -9.97 -21.09 1.91
N LEU A 101 -10.17 -22.20 1.18
CA LEU A 101 -9.77 -22.29 -0.22
C LEU A 101 -10.52 -21.28 -1.10
N THR A 102 -11.84 -21.14 -0.91
CA THR A 102 -12.64 -20.17 -1.67
C THR A 102 -12.25 -18.74 -1.35
N ILE A 103 -11.93 -18.42 -0.09
CA ILE A 103 -11.41 -17.10 0.32
C ILE A 103 -10.06 -16.83 -0.35
N MET A 104 -9.14 -17.81 -0.35
CA MET A 104 -7.84 -17.68 -1.02
C MET A 104 -7.99 -17.46 -2.53
N ALA A 105 -8.89 -18.18 -3.19
CA ALA A 105 -9.16 -18.02 -4.63
C ALA A 105 -9.70 -16.61 -4.94
N VAL A 106 -10.67 -16.13 -4.17
CA VAL A 106 -11.21 -14.77 -4.31
C VAL A 106 -10.13 -13.73 -4.07
N ARG A 107 -9.32 -13.87 -3.03
CA ARG A 107 -8.19 -12.99 -2.71
C ARG A 107 -7.15 -12.97 -3.81
N PHE A 108 -6.76 -14.14 -4.33
CA PHE A 108 -5.78 -14.26 -5.41
C PHE A 108 -6.23 -13.51 -6.68
N VAL A 109 -7.46 -13.76 -7.12
CA VAL A 109 -8.04 -13.09 -8.30
C VAL A 109 -8.14 -11.59 -8.05
N GLN A 110 -8.68 -11.19 -6.91
CA GLN A 110 -8.81 -9.77 -6.53
C GLN A 110 -7.45 -9.06 -6.52
N GLY A 111 -6.40 -9.71 -5.97
CA GLY A 111 -5.03 -9.19 -5.96
C GLY A 111 -4.48 -8.98 -7.36
N GLY A 112 -4.64 -9.96 -8.25
CA GLY A 112 -4.21 -9.85 -9.64
C GLY A 112 -4.85 -8.66 -10.37
N PHE A 113 -6.16 -8.49 -10.23
CA PHE A 113 -6.86 -7.35 -10.82
C PHE A 113 -6.56 -6.01 -10.13
N MET A 114 -6.24 -6.00 -8.83
CA MET A 114 -5.72 -4.80 -8.16
C MET A 114 -4.38 -4.36 -8.76
N GLY A 115 -3.47 -5.31 -9.04
CA GLY A 115 -2.20 -5.03 -9.71
C GLY A 115 -2.39 -4.31 -11.05
N LEU A 116 -3.29 -4.82 -11.89
CA LEU A 116 -3.60 -4.23 -13.18
C LEU A 116 -4.33 -2.88 -13.05
N THR A 117 -5.32 -2.79 -12.15
CA THR A 117 -6.12 -1.59 -11.90
C THR A 117 -5.24 -0.44 -11.41
N SER A 118 -4.32 -0.70 -10.49
CA SER A 118 -3.43 0.34 -9.95
C SER A 118 -2.49 0.93 -11.01
N VAL A 119 -1.94 0.10 -11.90
CA VAL A 119 -1.07 0.56 -12.99
C VAL A 119 -1.88 1.32 -14.05
N ALA A 120 -3.05 0.80 -14.46
CA ALA A 120 -3.91 1.46 -15.44
C ALA A 120 -4.43 2.82 -14.93
N GLY A 121 -4.90 2.88 -13.68
CA GLY A 121 -5.37 4.11 -13.05
C GLY A 121 -4.28 5.17 -12.92
N ASN A 122 -3.08 4.76 -12.49
CA ASN A 122 -1.91 5.65 -12.39
C ASN A 122 -1.53 6.23 -13.76
N THR A 123 -1.56 5.40 -14.82
CA THR A 123 -1.25 5.84 -16.19
C THR A 123 -2.30 6.82 -16.72
N ILE A 124 -3.59 6.56 -16.49
CA ILE A 124 -4.67 7.48 -16.86
C ILE A 124 -4.54 8.81 -16.12
N ALA A 125 -4.22 8.77 -14.81
CA ALA A 125 -4.02 9.99 -14.03
C ALA A 125 -2.89 10.85 -14.59
N ILE A 126 -1.75 10.25 -14.97
CA ILE A 126 -0.62 10.95 -15.62
C ILE A 126 -1.05 11.60 -16.95
N ASP A 127 -1.87 10.92 -17.75
CA ASP A 127 -2.32 11.43 -19.06
C ASP A 127 -3.31 12.60 -18.94
N VAL A 128 -4.11 12.61 -17.88
CA VAL A 128 -5.14 13.64 -17.63
C VAL A 128 -4.53 14.90 -17.00
N ILE A 129 -3.41 14.77 -16.28
CA ILE A 129 -2.72 15.88 -15.64
C ILE A 129 -1.93 16.69 -16.68
N PRO A 130 -2.07 18.03 -16.71
CA PRO A 130 -1.26 18.89 -17.58
C PRO A 130 0.24 18.66 -17.37
N SER A 131 1.01 18.61 -18.46
CA SER A 131 2.44 18.30 -18.44
C SER A 131 3.26 19.19 -17.49
N SER A 132 2.91 20.48 -17.42
CA SER A 132 3.55 21.49 -16.55
C SER A 132 3.24 21.32 -15.05
N ARG A 133 2.25 20.48 -14.68
CA ARG A 133 1.81 20.25 -13.29
C ARG A 133 1.79 18.79 -12.88
N ARG A 134 2.50 17.91 -13.62
CA ARG A 134 2.51 16.47 -13.36
C ARG A 134 2.99 16.11 -11.96
N GLY A 135 4.05 16.74 -11.48
CA GLY A 135 4.58 16.48 -10.14
C GLY A 135 3.55 16.80 -9.05
N GLU A 136 2.94 17.98 -9.14
CA GLU A 136 1.91 18.43 -8.21
C GLU A 136 0.67 17.52 -8.26
N GLY A 137 0.16 17.22 -9.47
CA GLY A 137 -1.01 16.37 -9.64
C GLY A 137 -0.79 14.94 -9.14
N MET A 138 0.38 14.33 -9.42
CA MET A 138 0.71 13.01 -8.89
C MET A 138 0.89 13.00 -7.37
N GLY A 139 1.33 14.13 -6.79
CA GLY A 139 1.35 14.32 -5.34
C GLY A 139 -0.06 14.24 -4.74
N PHE A 140 -1.03 14.97 -5.29
CA PHE A 140 -2.43 14.89 -4.85
C PHE A 140 -3.05 13.52 -5.08
N TYR A 141 -2.77 12.89 -6.23
CA TYR A 141 -3.23 11.53 -6.52
C TYR A 141 -2.69 10.53 -5.48
N GLY A 142 -1.41 10.64 -5.10
CA GLY A 142 -0.81 9.84 -4.04
C GLY A 142 -1.37 10.13 -2.64
N LEU A 143 -1.89 11.33 -2.37
CA LEU A 143 -2.57 11.63 -1.10
C LEU A 143 -3.88 10.85 -0.93
N THR A 144 -4.57 10.52 -2.02
CA THR A 144 -5.85 9.80 -1.94
C THR A 144 -5.69 8.39 -1.37
N ILE A 145 -4.60 7.66 -1.72
CA ILE A 145 -4.34 6.35 -1.12
C ILE A 145 -4.06 6.47 0.38
N ASN A 146 -3.37 7.52 0.81
CA ASN A 146 -3.07 7.72 2.23
C ASN A 146 -4.32 8.00 3.05
N LEU A 147 -5.27 8.77 2.49
CA LEU A 147 -6.59 8.98 3.08
C LEU A 147 -7.35 7.65 3.18
N ALA A 148 -7.32 6.82 2.13
CA ALA A 148 -7.94 5.51 2.15
C ALA A 148 -7.33 4.60 3.21
N MET A 149 -5.99 4.52 3.29
CA MET A 149 -5.26 3.72 4.29
C MET A 149 -5.58 4.13 5.73
N SER A 150 -5.91 5.39 5.96
CA SER A 150 -6.22 5.93 7.28
C SER A 150 -7.70 5.75 7.65
N LEU A 151 -8.61 6.09 6.72
CA LEU A 151 -10.05 6.12 7.00
C LEU A 151 -10.72 4.75 6.89
N ALA A 152 -10.28 3.91 5.94
CA ALA A 152 -10.94 2.64 5.68
C ALA A 152 -10.83 1.64 6.84
N PRO A 153 -9.67 1.41 7.47
CA PRO A 153 -9.58 0.51 8.62
C PRO A 153 -10.42 0.98 9.81
N LEU A 154 -10.44 2.31 10.05
CA LEU A 154 -11.26 2.90 11.10
C LEU A 154 -12.75 2.65 10.85
N ALA A 155 -13.23 2.98 9.65
CA ALA A 155 -14.61 2.74 9.25
C ALA A 155 -14.96 1.24 9.34
N ALA A 156 -14.06 0.37 8.87
CA ALA A 156 -14.27 -1.07 8.87
C ALA A 156 -14.45 -1.65 10.28
N VAL A 157 -13.61 -1.26 11.24
CA VAL A 157 -13.73 -1.75 12.62
C VAL A 157 -15.03 -1.23 13.28
N ALA A 158 -15.38 0.05 13.07
CA ALA A 158 -16.63 0.62 13.58
C ALA A 158 -17.89 -0.07 12.99
N ILE A 159 -17.84 -0.42 11.69
CA ILE A 159 -18.92 -1.11 11.00
C ILE A 159 -18.99 -2.57 11.44
N TYR A 160 -17.84 -3.23 11.59
CA TYR A 160 -17.75 -4.63 12.04
C TYR A 160 -18.45 -4.83 13.39
N GLY A 161 -18.25 -3.91 14.34
CA GLY A 161 -18.90 -3.96 15.65
C GLY A 161 -20.42 -3.83 15.62
N LYS A 162 -21.01 -3.29 14.53
CA LYS A 162 -22.47 -3.09 14.38
C LYS A 162 -23.16 -4.19 13.56
N GLY A 163 -22.52 -4.71 12.55
CA GLY A 163 -23.15 -5.62 11.58
C GLY A 163 -22.25 -6.74 11.07
N GLY A 164 -21.11 -6.97 11.73
CA GLY A 164 -20.18 -8.05 11.40
C GLY A 164 -19.46 -7.88 10.05
N PHE A 165 -18.81 -8.95 9.61
CA PHE A 165 -18.00 -8.97 8.41
C PHE A 165 -18.80 -8.72 7.12
N ASN A 166 -20.00 -9.28 7.02
CA ASN A 166 -20.82 -9.14 5.81
C ASN A 166 -21.21 -7.69 5.53
N LEU A 167 -21.48 -6.88 6.56
CA LEU A 167 -21.76 -5.45 6.39
C LEU A 167 -20.52 -4.68 5.92
N VAL A 168 -19.33 -5.01 6.44
CA VAL A 168 -18.07 -4.43 5.98
C VAL A 168 -17.81 -4.73 4.51
N VAL A 169 -18.00 -6.01 4.12
CA VAL A 169 -17.86 -6.44 2.72
C VAL A 169 -18.86 -5.71 1.82
N PHE A 170 -20.13 -5.60 2.24
CA PHE A 170 -21.17 -4.93 1.46
C PHE A 170 -20.85 -3.45 1.23
N ILE A 171 -20.42 -2.72 2.27
CA ILE A 171 -20.04 -1.30 2.15
C ILE A 171 -18.78 -1.14 1.29
N GLY A 172 -17.77 -2.00 1.46
CA GLY A 172 -16.60 -2.04 0.61
C GLY A 172 -16.95 -2.32 -0.86
N TRP A 173 -17.89 -3.23 -1.08
CA TRP A 173 -18.42 -3.56 -2.40
C TRP A 173 -19.08 -2.37 -3.07
N MET A 174 -19.99 -1.71 -2.35
CA MET A 174 -20.65 -0.48 -2.83
C MET A 174 -19.62 0.63 -3.14
N ALA A 175 -18.65 0.85 -2.27
CA ALA A 175 -17.57 1.82 -2.49
C ALA A 175 -16.78 1.49 -3.78
N ALA A 176 -16.42 0.21 -3.99
CA ALA A 176 -15.73 -0.23 -5.19
C ALA A 176 -16.55 0.02 -6.47
N PHE A 177 -17.86 -0.28 -6.47
CA PHE A 177 -18.73 -0.02 -7.63
C PHE A 177 -18.96 1.47 -7.90
N ILE A 178 -19.06 2.31 -6.86
CA ILE A 178 -19.08 3.77 -7.03
C ILE A 178 -17.75 4.22 -7.68
N GLY A 179 -16.62 3.62 -7.27
CA GLY A 179 -15.33 3.82 -7.91
C GLY A 179 -15.32 3.46 -9.40
N VAL A 180 -15.88 2.31 -9.78
CA VAL A 180 -16.05 1.91 -11.19
C VAL A 180 -16.91 2.93 -11.94
N GLY A 181 -18.02 3.38 -11.35
CA GLY A 181 -18.88 4.44 -11.90
C GLY A 181 -18.12 5.75 -12.14
N SER A 182 -17.22 6.11 -11.21
CA SER A 182 -16.35 7.28 -11.36
C SER A 182 -15.42 7.14 -12.57
N VAL A 183 -14.88 5.95 -12.84
CA VAL A 183 -14.07 5.70 -14.06
C VAL A 183 -14.87 5.86 -15.34
N CYS A 184 -16.15 5.47 -15.35
CA CYS A 184 -17.03 5.69 -16.52
C CYS A 184 -17.13 7.17 -16.89
N LEU A 185 -17.13 8.07 -15.91
CA LEU A 185 -17.25 9.52 -16.10
C LEU A 185 -15.97 10.19 -16.61
N ILE A 186 -14.82 9.52 -16.59
CA ILE A 186 -13.56 10.05 -17.12
C ILE A 186 -13.69 10.17 -18.65
N ARG A 187 -13.54 11.37 -19.17
CA ARG A 187 -13.45 11.61 -20.62
C ARG A 187 -12.00 11.44 -21.04
N TYR A 188 -11.68 10.27 -21.61
CA TYR A 188 -10.33 9.95 -22.06
C TYR A 188 -10.23 10.10 -23.57
N PRO A 189 -9.31 10.95 -24.09
CA PRO A 189 -9.14 11.12 -25.54
C PRO A 189 -8.68 9.81 -26.18
N LYS A 190 -9.16 9.54 -27.40
CA LYS A 190 -8.65 8.42 -28.19
C LYS A 190 -7.18 8.65 -28.47
N ARG A 191 -6.34 7.73 -28.03
CA ARG A 191 -4.90 7.77 -28.30
C ARG A 191 -4.61 7.16 -29.65
N GLU A 192 -3.71 7.78 -30.42
CA GLU A 192 -3.13 7.15 -31.60
C GLU A 192 -2.40 5.86 -31.20
N LYS A 193 -2.51 4.82 -32.04
CA LYS A 193 -1.84 3.54 -31.79
C LYS A 193 -0.33 3.74 -31.84
N VAL A 194 0.31 3.73 -30.68
CA VAL A 194 1.77 3.72 -30.57
C VAL A 194 2.26 2.32 -30.94
N PRO A 195 3.40 2.18 -31.67
CA PRO A 195 4.01 0.89 -31.95
C PRO A 195 4.17 0.09 -30.67
N ARG A 196 3.81 -1.21 -30.71
CA ARG A 196 3.88 -2.08 -29.54
C ARG A 196 5.30 -2.12 -28.99
N PRO A 197 5.54 -1.82 -27.72
CA PRO A 197 6.87 -1.88 -27.15
C PRO A 197 7.36 -3.32 -27.14
N HIS A 198 8.64 -3.54 -27.45
CA HIS A 198 9.26 -4.85 -27.30
C HIS A 198 9.25 -5.27 -25.83
N PHE A 199 8.90 -6.54 -25.58
CA PHE A 199 8.95 -7.14 -24.26
C PHE A 199 10.43 -7.27 -23.85
N SER A 200 10.84 -6.58 -22.78
CA SER A 200 12.20 -6.61 -22.24
C SER A 200 12.14 -6.70 -20.72
N LEU A 201 12.89 -7.63 -20.14
CA LEU A 201 12.97 -7.84 -18.68
C LEU A 201 13.53 -6.62 -17.94
N ASP A 202 14.40 -5.84 -18.58
CA ASP A 202 14.99 -4.62 -17.99
C ASP A 202 13.97 -3.52 -17.66
N ARG A 203 12.73 -3.67 -18.16
CA ARG A 203 11.63 -2.74 -17.87
C ARG A 203 10.80 -3.12 -16.65
N PHE A 204 11.08 -4.25 -16.01
CA PHE A 204 10.30 -4.73 -14.86
C PHE A 204 10.94 -4.35 -13.53
N ILE A 205 12.26 -4.36 -13.44
CA ILE A 205 13.00 -4.12 -12.20
C ILE A 205 14.15 -3.16 -12.45
N LEU A 206 14.22 -2.09 -11.67
CA LEU A 206 15.34 -1.16 -11.69
C LEU A 206 16.53 -1.76 -10.89
N VAL A 207 17.44 -2.45 -11.56
CA VAL A 207 18.58 -3.15 -10.93
C VAL A 207 19.41 -2.23 -10.01
N LYS A 208 19.62 -0.97 -10.40
CA LYS A 208 20.35 0.03 -9.58
C LYS A 208 19.68 0.33 -8.24
N ALA A 209 18.37 0.08 -8.12
CA ALA A 209 17.60 0.31 -6.90
C ALA A 209 17.43 -0.95 -6.04
N LEU A 210 18.02 -2.10 -6.40
CA LEU A 210 17.90 -3.36 -5.65
C LEU A 210 18.30 -3.23 -4.16
N PRO A 211 19.37 -2.52 -3.78
CA PRO A 211 19.68 -2.29 -2.37
C PRO A 211 18.56 -1.55 -1.63
N ALA A 212 17.98 -0.51 -2.27
CA ALA A 212 16.83 0.22 -1.72
C ALA A 212 15.57 -0.66 -1.67
N ALA A 213 15.36 -1.53 -2.66
CA ALA A 213 14.27 -2.50 -2.70
C ALA A 213 14.34 -3.46 -1.51
N LEU A 214 15.51 -4.05 -1.23
CA LEU A 214 15.72 -4.94 -0.10
C LEU A 214 15.45 -4.23 1.25
N ALA A 215 16.01 -3.04 1.45
CA ALA A 215 15.76 -2.26 2.68
C ALA A 215 14.27 -1.93 2.84
N TYR A 216 13.57 -1.61 1.74
CA TYR A 216 12.16 -1.25 1.77
C TYR A 216 11.26 -2.47 2.00
N ILE A 217 11.58 -3.63 1.44
CA ILE A 217 10.90 -4.91 1.75
C ILE A 217 10.96 -5.16 3.27
N LEU A 218 12.15 -5.03 3.87
CA LEU A 218 12.34 -5.27 5.31
C LEU A 218 11.52 -4.31 6.19
N VAL A 219 11.37 -3.05 5.80
CA VAL A 219 10.48 -2.08 6.50
C VAL A 219 9.01 -2.38 6.23
N ALA A 220 8.65 -2.89 5.06
CA ALA A 220 7.26 -3.18 4.72
C ALA A 220 6.73 -4.47 5.40
N ILE A 221 7.60 -5.39 5.82
CA ILE A 221 7.21 -6.60 6.56
C ILE A 221 6.41 -6.25 7.82
N PRO A 222 6.92 -5.47 8.80
CA PRO A 222 6.16 -5.14 10.00
C PRO A 222 4.91 -4.28 9.70
N TYR A 223 4.87 -3.54 8.59
CA TYR A 223 3.66 -2.87 8.14
C TYR A 223 2.54 -3.87 7.78
N GLY A 224 2.89 -4.95 7.07
CA GLY A 224 1.95 -6.04 6.77
C GLY A 224 1.43 -6.75 8.02
N MET A 225 2.31 -6.97 9.01
CA MET A 225 1.93 -7.55 10.31
C MET A 225 0.92 -6.66 11.05
N ILE A 226 1.19 -5.35 11.17
CA ILE A 226 0.33 -4.39 11.87
C ILE A 226 -1.03 -4.27 11.19
N THR A 227 -1.05 -4.01 9.88
CA THR A 227 -2.31 -3.75 9.17
C THR A 227 -3.28 -4.91 9.20
N SER A 228 -2.77 -6.13 9.35
CA SER A 228 -3.58 -7.35 9.36
C SER A 228 -3.92 -7.85 10.75
N PHE A 229 -2.98 -7.84 11.70
CA PHE A 229 -3.15 -8.54 12.98
C PHE A 229 -3.26 -7.62 14.19
N VAL A 230 -3.12 -6.30 14.06
CA VAL A 230 -3.13 -5.39 15.21
C VAL A 230 -4.44 -5.41 16.00
N VAL A 231 -5.58 -5.62 15.33
CA VAL A 231 -6.89 -5.70 16.02
C VAL A 231 -6.98 -6.98 16.85
N LEU A 232 -6.49 -8.11 16.32
CA LEU A 232 -6.41 -9.37 17.07
C LEU A 232 -5.46 -9.22 18.26
N TYR A 233 -4.28 -8.63 18.06
CA TYR A 233 -3.33 -8.36 19.12
C TYR A 233 -3.90 -7.44 20.22
N GLY A 234 -4.60 -6.37 19.83
CA GLY A 234 -5.26 -5.49 20.77
C GLY A 234 -6.33 -6.20 21.61
N LYS A 235 -7.05 -7.18 21.04
CA LYS A 235 -7.98 -8.04 21.79
C LYS A 235 -7.24 -8.99 22.73
N GLU A 236 -6.10 -9.59 22.28
CA GLU A 236 -5.27 -10.48 23.08
C GLU A 236 -4.72 -9.79 24.35
N ILE A 237 -4.38 -8.50 24.26
CA ILE A 237 -3.91 -7.67 25.40
C ILE A 237 -5.03 -6.84 26.05
N GLU A 238 -6.27 -7.19 25.81
CA GLU A 238 -7.49 -6.63 26.45
C GLU A 238 -7.68 -5.10 26.25
N VAL A 239 -7.25 -4.55 25.10
CA VAL A 239 -7.52 -3.16 24.74
C VAL A 239 -9.00 -3.00 24.39
N ALA A 240 -9.72 -2.10 25.05
CA ALA A 240 -11.17 -1.93 24.93
C ALA A 240 -11.63 -1.66 23.47
N ASN A 241 -10.89 -0.86 22.71
CA ASN A 241 -11.23 -0.51 21.32
C ASN A 241 -9.98 -0.52 20.45
N PRO A 242 -9.46 -1.72 20.07
CA PRO A 242 -8.19 -1.82 19.34
C PRO A 242 -8.22 -1.16 17.95
N GLY A 243 -9.40 -0.95 17.38
CA GLY A 243 -9.57 -0.24 16.09
C GLY A 243 -9.12 1.22 16.12
N TYR A 244 -9.10 1.88 17.29
CA TYR A 244 -8.59 3.24 17.42
C TYR A 244 -7.09 3.35 17.11
N PHE A 245 -6.36 2.22 17.10
CA PHE A 245 -5.00 2.15 16.61
C PHE A 245 -4.82 2.87 15.26
N PHE A 246 -5.74 2.64 14.33
CA PHE A 246 -5.66 3.24 13.00
C PHE A 246 -5.89 4.76 13.00
N ILE A 247 -6.63 5.31 13.98
CA ILE A 247 -6.78 6.76 14.13
C ILE A 247 -5.44 7.37 14.55
N TYR A 248 -4.82 6.84 15.60
CA TYR A 248 -3.53 7.34 16.09
C TYR A 248 -2.45 7.19 15.01
N MET A 249 -2.44 6.06 14.31
CA MET A 249 -1.53 5.84 13.19
C MET A 249 -1.76 6.86 12.06
N ALA A 250 -3.02 7.15 11.72
CA ALA A 250 -3.37 8.13 10.70
C ALA A 250 -2.93 9.55 11.08
N VAL A 251 -3.11 9.95 12.34
CA VAL A 251 -2.64 11.24 12.87
C VAL A 251 -1.11 11.31 12.77
N GLY A 252 -0.41 10.23 13.14
CA GLY A 252 1.05 10.11 13.01
C GLY A 252 1.53 10.28 11.56
N VAL A 253 0.89 9.58 10.61
CA VAL A 253 1.21 9.71 9.18
C VAL A 253 0.95 11.13 8.69
N GLY A 254 -0.20 11.73 9.02
CA GLY A 254 -0.59 13.05 8.56
C GLY A 254 0.35 14.15 9.05
N THR A 255 0.64 14.17 10.35
CA THR A 255 1.51 15.18 10.97
C THR A 255 2.95 15.09 10.49
N SER A 256 3.49 13.86 10.38
CA SER A 256 4.87 13.65 9.97
C SER A 256 5.14 13.95 8.49
N ARG A 257 4.15 13.77 7.61
CA ARG A 257 4.29 14.10 6.18
C ARG A 257 4.53 15.58 5.90
N LEU A 258 3.89 16.47 6.65
CA LEU A 258 4.10 17.92 6.50
C LEU A 258 5.56 18.32 6.75
N VAL A 259 6.24 17.60 7.63
CA VAL A 259 7.64 17.85 7.98
C VAL A 259 8.58 17.11 7.02
N SER A 260 8.27 15.84 6.69
CA SER A 260 9.16 14.98 5.90
C SER A 260 9.37 15.49 4.47
N VAL A 261 8.34 15.99 3.81
CA VAL A 261 8.44 16.52 2.44
C VAL A 261 9.46 17.67 2.41
N ARG A 262 9.36 18.62 3.33
CA ARG A 262 10.31 19.75 3.41
C ARG A 262 11.75 19.28 3.64
N LEU A 263 11.96 18.30 4.51
CA LEU A 263 13.32 17.78 4.81
C LEU A 263 13.93 17.03 3.62
N VAL A 264 13.13 16.26 2.90
CA VAL A 264 13.56 15.54 1.68
C VAL A 264 13.92 16.52 0.57
N ASP A 265 13.11 17.56 0.35
CA ASP A 265 13.36 18.62 -0.64
C ASP A 265 14.65 19.40 -0.35
N HIS A 266 15.03 19.52 0.92
CA HIS A 266 16.31 20.13 1.33
C HIS A 266 17.50 19.15 1.29
N GLY A 267 17.38 18.01 0.61
CA GLY A 267 18.47 17.04 0.39
C GLY A 267 18.79 16.16 1.61
N LYS A 268 18.01 16.21 2.69
CA LYS A 268 18.26 15.43 3.93
C LYS A 268 17.68 14.01 3.87
N ILE A 269 17.59 13.41 2.68
CA ILE A 269 16.94 12.11 2.45
C ILE A 269 17.53 10.98 3.31
N HIS A 270 18.85 10.96 3.50
CA HIS A 270 19.50 9.91 4.32
C HIS A 270 19.17 10.06 5.80
N TRP A 271 19.16 11.29 6.31
CA TRP A 271 18.82 11.55 7.70
C TRP A 271 17.35 11.15 7.96
N VAL A 272 16.45 11.55 7.08
CA VAL A 272 15.02 11.23 7.13
C VAL A 272 14.79 9.70 7.13
N SER A 273 15.47 8.97 6.24
CA SER A 273 15.33 7.51 6.16
C SER A 273 15.86 6.79 7.40
N VAL A 274 17.00 7.22 7.93
CA VAL A 274 17.59 6.64 9.15
C VAL A 274 16.71 6.92 10.37
N CYS A 275 16.26 8.16 10.55
CA CYS A 275 15.35 8.51 11.66
C CYS A 275 14.04 7.72 11.61
N SER A 276 13.46 7.52 10.42
CA SER A 276 12.29 6.68 10.23
C SER A 276 12.55 5.23 10.66
N ALA A 277 13.65 4.64 10.19
CA ALA A 277 14.01 3.25 10.53
C ALA A 277 14.27 3.06 12.03
N VAL A 278 14.96 4.00 12.67
CA VAL A 278 15.21 3.97 14.12
C VAL A 278 13.90 4.16 14.90
N CYS A 279 13.04 5.09 14.49
CA CYS A 279 11.72 5.29 15.09
C CYS A 279 10.90 3.98 15.05
N LEU A 280 10.83 3.33 13.88
CA LEU A 280 10.11 2.07 13.73
C LEU A 280 10.74 0.96 14.55
N LEU A 281 12.07 0.82 14.56
CA LEU A 281 12.79 -0.17 15.37
C LEU A 281 12.43 -0.04 16.85
N VAL A 282 12.59 1.14 17.42
CA VAL A 282 12.29 1.40 18.84
C VAL A 282 10.81 1.13 19.13
N THR A 283 9.94 1.64 18.27
CA THR A 283 8.48 1.50 18.48
C THR A 283 8.03 0.06 18.40
N PHE A 284 8.49 -0.75 17.42
CA PHE A 284 8.14 -2.16 17.33
C PHE A 284 8.72 -2.97 18.50
N THR A 285 9.91 -2.60 19.01
CA THR A 285 10.48 -3.22 20.21
C THR A 285 9.60 -2.96 21.43
N VAL A 286 9.20 -1.70 21.66
CA VAL A 286 8.29 -1.34 22.78
C VAL A 286 6.93 -2.01 22.60
N PHE A 287 6.39 -2.03 21.37
CA PHE A 287 5.10 -2.64 21.06
C PHE A 287 5.06 -4.15 21.32
N ALA A 288 6.19 -4.84 21.12
CA ALA A 288 6.33 -6.27 21.38
C ALA A 288 6.53 -6.61 22.88
N THR A 289 7.04 -5.66 23.68
CA THR A 289 7.45 -5.94 25.08
C THR A 289 6.51 -5.36 26.13
N VAL A 290 5.77 -4.28 25.78
CA VAL A 290 4.94 -3.55 26.75
C VAL A 290 3.46 -3.67 26.36
N HIS A 291 2.69 -4.43 27.16
CA HIS A 291 1.30 -4.82 26.86
C HIS A 291 0.25 -3.91 27.56
N GLN A 292 0.55 -2.61 27.69
CA GLN A 292 -0.37 -1.65 28.31
C GLN A 292 -1.19 -0.92 27.25
N SER A 293 -2.49 -0.71 27.51
CA SER A 293 -3.42 -0.09 26.55
C SER A 293 -2.98 1.31 26.08
N TRP A 294 -2.43 2.15 26.95
CA TRP A 294 -1.95 3.48 26.54
C TRP A 294 -0.70 3.40 25.66
N VAL A 295 0.20 2.43 25.92
CA VAL A 295 1.40 2.19 25.11
C VAL A 295 1.00 1.72 23.70
N PHE A 296 -0.04 0.89 23.58
CA PHE A 296 -0.59 0.44 22.31
C PHE A 296 -0.95 1.63 21.39
N PHE A 297 -1.60 2.67 21.94
CA PHE A 297 -1.97 3.85 21.16
C PHE A 297 -0.80 4.81 20.90
N VAL A 298 0.12 4.97 21.86
CA VAL A 298 1.35 5.74 21.63
C VAL A 298 2.20 5.10 20.53
N CYS A 299 2.35 3.77 20.57
CA CYS A 299 3.05 3.04 19.51
C CYS A 299 2.35 3.20 18.15
N ALA A 300 1.01 3.22 18.11
CA ALA A 300 0.27 3.49 16.87
C ALA A 300 0.64 4.85 16.26
N LEU A 301 0.68 5.89 17.09
CA LEU A 301 1.10 7.23 16.66
C LEU A 301 2.53 7.24 16.14
N MET A 302 3.46 6.62 16.86
CA MET A 302 4.88 6.58 16.51
C MET A 302 5.14 5.73 15.25
N ILE A 303 4.43 4.60 15.08
CA ILE A 303 4.42 3.81 13.83
C ILE A 303 3.94 4.66 12.66
N GLY A 304 2.86 5.43 12.87
CA GLY A 304 2.35 6.37 11.88
C GLY A 304 3.39 7.42 11.49
N ILE A 305 4.09 8.00 12.46
CA ILE A 305 5.18 8.95 12.22
C ILE A 305 6.30 8.29 11.41
N GLY A 306 6.74 7.10 11.81
CA GLY A 306 7.79 6.36 11.13
C GLY A 306 7.47 6.09 9.65
N TYR A 307 6.30 5.53 9.35
CA TYR A 307 5.89 5.27 7.96
C TYR A 307 5.56 6.57 7.19
N GLY A 308 4.97 7.56 7.84
CA GLY A 308 4.66 8.85 7.22
C GLY A 308 5.90 9.58 6.71
N VAL A 309 7.03 9.42 7.41
CA VAL A 309 8.33 9.97 7.03
C VAL A 309 9.07 9.04 6.05
N GLY A 310 9.10 7.73 6.32
CA GLY A 310 9.93 6.77 5.59
C GLY A 310 9.44 6.48 4.18
N VAL A 311 8.12 6.32 3.99
CA VAL A 311 7.53 5.94 2.69
C VAL A 311 7.88 6.94 1.58
N PRO A 312 7.71 8.27 1.74
CA PRO A 312 8.12 9.24 0.73
C PRO A 312 9.64 9.28 0.51
N ALA A 313 10.43 9.12 1.57
CA ALA A 313 11.89 9.09 1.45
C ALA A 313 12.37 7.92 0.60
N PHE A 314 11.83 6.70 0.83
CA PHE A 314 12.12 5.55 -0.02
C PHE A 314 11.66 5.78 -1.46
N GLN A 315 10.47 6.32 -1.69
CA GLN A 315 10.00 6.64 -3.04
C GLN A 315 10.97 7.55 -3.78
N CYS A 316 11.48 8.60 -3.13
CA CYS A 316 12.48 9.49 -3.71
C CYS A 316 13.80 8.77 -4.02
N LEU A 317 14.26 7.84 -3.17
CA LEU A 317 15.46 7.04 -3.44
C LEU A 317 15.36 6.28 -4.77
N PHE A 318 14.21 5.65 -5.04
CA PHE A 318 14.01 4.92 -6.30
C PHE A 318 13.96 5.84 -7.52
N VAL A 319 13.25 6.97 -7.40
CA VAL A 319 13.08 7.91 -8.51
C VAL A 319 14.38 8.63 -8.86
N ASN A 320 15.18 9.00 -7.86
CA ASN A 320 16.41 9.78 -8.06
C ASN A 320 17.57 8.99 -8.68
N VAL A 321 17.55 7.65 -8.61
CA VAL A 321 18.55 6.80 -9.28
C VAL A 321 18.10 6.35 -10.68
N ALA A 322 16.87 6.71 -11.09
CA ALA A 322 16.28 6.31 -12.36
C ALA A 322 16.42 7.40 -13.43
N PRO A 323 16.92 7.08 -14.63
CA PRO A 323 16.85 7.98 -15.78
C PRO A 323 15.39 8.37 -16.08
N HIS A 324 15.19 9.51 -16.72
CA HIS A 324 13.85 10.03 -17.04
C HIS A 324 12.96 9.04 -17.79
N ASN A 325 13.52 8.24 -18.67
CA ASN A 325 12.81 7.20 -19.44
C ASN A 325 12.51 5.91 -18.63
N MET A 326 13.07 5.76 -17.40
CA MET A 326 12.89 4.60 -16.54
C MET A 326 12.18 4.93 -15.21
N ARG A 327 11.62 6.11 -15.06
CA ARG A 327 10.88 6.51 -13.85
C ARG A 327 9.65 5.63 -13.57
N GLY A 328 9.00 5.13 -14.63
CA GLY A 328 7.93 4.13 -14.50
C GLY A 328 8.41 2.82 -13.89
N THR A 329 9.55 2.31 -14.36
CA THR A 329 10.21 1.11 -13.82
C THR A 329 10.62 1.31 -12.35
N ALA A 330 11.14 2.49 -12.00
CA ALA A 330 11.49 2.84 -10.62
C ALA A 330 10.26 2.79 -9.70
N THR A 331 9.16 3.40 -10.12
CA THR A 331 7.90 3.39 -9.37
C THR A 331 7.33 1.98 -9.25
N SER A 332 7.39 1.18 -10.32
CA SER A 332 6.96 -0.22 -10.29
C SER A 332 7.81 -1.04 -9.32
N THR A 333 9.15 -0.89 -9.35
CA THR A 333 10.06 -1.59 -8.43
C THR A 333 9.79 -1.19 -6.97
N TYR A 334 9.57 0.10 -6.71
CA TYR A 334 9.18 0.63 -5.39
C TYR A 334 7.88 -0.02 -4.88
N LEU A 335 6.82 0.02 -5.68
CA LEU A 335 5.52 -0.56 -5.29
C LEU A 335 5.60 -2.07 -5.12
N THR A 336 6.29 -2.79 -6.01
CA THR A 336 6.49 -4.24 -5.92
C THR A 336 7.24 -4.61 -4.64
N SER A 337 8.27 -3.83 -4.27
CA SER A 337 9.02 -4.05 -3.03
C SER A 337 8.15 -3.89 -1.80
N PHE A 338 7.29 -2.85 -1.77
CA PHE A 338 6.34 -2.64 -0.68
C PHE A 338 5.35 -3.78 -0.56
N ASP A 339 4.69 -4.14 -1.67
CA ASP A 339 3.67 -5.19 -1.67
C ASP A 339 4.25 -6.57 -1.31
N LEU A 340 5.48 -6.86 -1.78
CA LEU A 340 6.18 -8.09 -1.41
C LEU A 340 6.47 -8.13 0.10
N GLY A 341 6.97 -7.04 0.67
CA GLY A 341 7.21 -6.93 2.11
C GLY A 341 5.92 -7.09 2.92
N VAL A 342 4.84 -6.43 2.52
CA VAL A 342 3.52 -6.54 3.17
C VAL A 342 3.01 -7.99 3.11
N GLY A 343 3.11 -8.67 1.96
CA GLY A 343 2.70 -10.07 1.82
C GLY A 343 3.51 -11.02 2.69
N ILE A 344 4.84 -10.85 2.73
CA ILE A 344 5.72 -11.61 3.64
C ILE A 344 5.32 -11.34 5.10
N GLY A 345 5.01 -10.09 5.44
CA GLY A 345 4.57 -9.68 6.78
C GLY A 345 3.27 -10.36 7.20
N MET A 346 2.27 -10.40 6.32
CA MET A 346 1.01 -11.09 6.60
C MET A 346 1.21 -12.58 6.84
N LEU A 347 2.03 -13.22 5.97
CA LEU A 347 2.32 -14.66 6.08
C LEU A 347 3.09 -14.98 7.35
N SER A 348 4.20 -14.26 7.59
CA SER A 348 5.08 -14.51 8.73
C SER A 348 4.39 -14.21 10.07
N ALA A 349 3.58 -13.13 10.14
CA ALA A 349 2.83 -12.81 11.35
C ALA A 349 1.85 -13.93 11.73
N GLY A 350 1.10 -14.46 10.76
CA GLY A 350 0.18 -15.57 11.01
C GLY A 350 0.90 -16.82 11.49
N PHE A 351 2.03 -17.18 10.86
CA PHE A 351 2.83 -18.34 11.25
C PHE A 351 3.47 -18.17 12.63
N ILE A 352 4.14 -17.04 12.88
CA ILE A 352 4.78 -16.77 14.18
C ILE A 352 3.73 -16.70 15.30
N ALA A 353 2.58 -16.06 15.02
CA ALA A 353 1.50 -15.96 16.00
C ALA A 353 0.97 -17.34 16.41
N SER A 354 0.89 -18.30 15.50
CA SER A 354 0.44 -19.67 15.81
C SER A 354 1.43 -20.46 16.67
N CYS A 355 2.72 -20.12 16.63
CA CYS A 355 3.78 -20.83 17.36
C CYS A 355 4.18 -20.13 18.66
N ALA A 356 4.19 -18.80 18.70
CA ALA A 356 4.82 -18.01 19.76
C ALA A 356 4.04 -16.74 20.17
N GLY A 357 2.87 -16.50 19.57
CA GLY A 357 2.03 -15.32 19.86
C GLY A 357 2.37 -14.09 19.01
N LEU A 358 1.41 -13.13 18.98
CA LEU A 358 1.53 -11.91 18.18
C LEU A 358 2.61 -10.95 18.68
N ALA A 359 2.87 -10.92 20.00
CA ALA A 359 3.95 -10.10 20.55
C ALA A 359 5.31 -10.48 19.97
N VAL A 360 5.61 -11.78 19.84
CA VAL A 360 6.85 -12.27 19.22
C VAL A 360 6.92 -11.92 17.74
N ALA A 361 5.79 -11.98 17.02
CA ALA A 361 5.73 -11.55 15.63
C ALA A 361 6.15 -10.08 15.46
N TYR A 362 5.68 -9.19 16.34
CA TYR A 362 6.10 -7.78 16.32
C TYR A 362 7.56 -7.58 16.74
N GLY A 363 8.10 -8.42 17.63
CA GLY A 363 9.52 -8.47 17.94
C GLY A 363 10.38 -8.82 16.73
N VAL A 364 9.94 -9.81 15.92
CA VAL A 364 10.56 -10.11 14.62
C VAL A 364 10.45 -8.93 13.67
N GLY A 365 9.33 -8.20 13.69
CA GLY A 365 9.16 -6.95 12.96
C GLY A 365 10.20 -5.88 13.34
N ALA A 366 10.52 -5.75 14.64
CA ALA A 366 11.61 -4.89 15.10
C ALA A 366 12.97 -5.35 14.53
N GLY A 367 13.23 -6.67 14.53
CA GLY A 367 14.42 -7.26 13.90
C GLY A 367 14.52 -6.94 12.41
N CYS A 368 13.41 -6.96 11.68
CA CYS A 368 13.36 -6.53 10.27
C CYS A 368 13.70 -5.04 10.10
N CYS A 369 13.23 -4.17 11.00
CA CYS A 369 13.61 -2.74 10.97
C CYS A 369 15.11 -2.55 11.24
N LEU A 370 15.69 -3.30 12.17
CA LEU A 370 17.13 -3.29 12.44
C LEU A 370 17.93 -3.77 11.23
N ALA A 371 17.51 -4.87 10.61
CA ALA A 371 18.14 -5.39 9.38
C ALA A 371 18.04 -4.37 8.24
N SER A 372 16.88 -3.71 8.09
CA SER A 372 16.70 -2.64 7.10
C SER A 372 17.67 -1.48 7.33
N LEU A 373 17.85 -1.05 8.58
CA LEU A 373 18.81 -0.01 8.93
C LEU A 373 20.25 -0.42 8.56
N GLY A 374 20.65 -1.67 8.84
CA GLY A 374 21.92 -2.22 8.46
C GLY A 374 22.14 -2.24 6.94
N VAL A 375 21.16 -2.73 6.18
CA VAL A 375 21.17 -2.73 4.70
C VAL A 375 21.22 -1.30 4.17
N TYR A 376 20.48 -0.38 4.79
CA TYR A 376 20.47 1.02 4.38
C TYR A 376 21.85 1.68 4.51
N LEU A 377 22.47 1.53 5.67
CA LEU A 377 23.77 2.16 5.94
C LEU A 377 24.90 1.55 5.11
N ARG A 378 24.90 0.21 4.92
CA ARG A 378 26.01 -0.48 4.25
C ARG A 378 25.88 -0.50 2.73
N TRP A 379 24.66 -0.56 2.19
CA TRP A 379 24.45 -0.77 0.75
C TRP A 379 23.64 0.34 0.09
N VAL A 380 22.54 0.80 0.71
CA VAL A 380 21.67 1.80 0.05
C VAL A 380 22.38 3.14 -0.06
N ARG A 381 22.93 3.65 1.05
CA ARG A 381 23.58 4.96 1.09
C ARG A 381 24.78 5.05 0.11
N PRO A 382 25.74 4.10 0.09
CA PRO A 382 26.84 4.13 -0.87
C PRO A 382 26.37 3.99 -2.33
N SER A 383 25.41 3.09 -2.58
CA SER A 383 24.85 2.88 -3.92
C SER A 383 24.12 4.13 -4.44
N TYR A 384 23.35 4.78 -3.59
CA TYR A 384 22.63 6.00 -3.93
C TYR A 384 23.58 7.14 -4.27
N GLU A 385 24.59 7.40 -3.45
CA GLU A 385 25.58 8.44 -3.70
C GLU A 385 26.34 8.22 -5.02
N LYS A 386 26.57 6.95 -5.41
CA LYS A 386 27.23 6.59 -6.67
C LYS A 386 26.32 6.76 -7.89
N HIS A 387 25.02 6.56 -7.76
CA HIS A 387 24.10 6.48 -8.90
C HIS A 387 23.06 7.60 -8.94
N LYS A 388 23.01 8.50 -7.92
CA LYS A 388 22.08 9.63 -7.94
C LYS A 388 22.33 10.48 -9.17
N LEU A 389 21.28 10.79 -9.89
CA LEU A 389 21.32 11.73 -11.00
C LEU A 389 21.24 13.13 -10.41
N LEU A 390 22.22 13.97 -10.69
CA LEU A 390 22.18 15.39 -10.36
C LEU A 390 21.01 16.00 -11.15
N VAL A 391 19.99 16.47 -10.43
CA VAL A 391 18.84 17.19 -11.00
C VAL A 391 19.16 18.67 -11.04
#